data_6b139c9813cf8d22f01a59b5706c25f1
#
_entry.id   6b139c9813cf8d22f01a59b5706c25f1
#
_cell.length_a   1.000
_cell.length_b   1.000
_cell.length_c   1.000
_cell.angle_alpha   90.00
_cell.angle_beta   90.00
_cell.angle_gamma   90.00
#
_symmetry.space_group_name_H-M   'P 1'
#
loop_
_entity.id
_entity.type
_entity.pdbx_description
1 polymer ?
#
loop_
_entity_poly.entity_id
_entity_poly.type
_entity_poly.pdbx_seq_one_letter_code
_entity_poly.pdbx_strand_id
1 'polypeptide(L)'
;SGVSGQSGLTLDLEAKVEIGELAYFDDGKGIALQGVRLSSAADPAQLAKYHLELDILAAGDLSLTFKSENVSRFEIEEIRFVDTPGLTPITSDPSIGGIFIDYDIEGSLLSYNRGNSYIGPNNVLGGVYDLEFTITNGKLGYRTNGNEFLLDGMTLDVSSLGMIFGVTPAGELNLSMPNLLAELSVEAIRFSSNPLNHGVSNDVTTGDPLASYGSLWVNMDLNTDLRIKAGGADGLTGM
;
A
#
# COMPACT_ATOMS: atom_id res chain seq x y z
N SER A 1 -29.12 -35.60 1.25
CA SER A 1 -28.20 -35.13 2.26
C SER A 1 -27.12 -34.30 1.56
N GLY A 2 -27.33 -33.00 1.50
CA GLY A 2 -26.32 -32.09 1.03
C GLY A 2 -25.26 -31.93 2.12
N VAL A 3 -24.04 -32.33 1.83
CA VAL A 3 -22.88 -31.94 2.61
C VAL A 3 -22.53 -30.52 2.16
N SER A 4 -23.00 -29.53 2.89
CA SER A 4 -22.50 -28.17 2.78
C SER A 4 -21.23 -28.07 3.61
N GLY A 5 -20.14 -28.59 3.07
CA GLY A 5 -18.82 -28.36 3.62
C GLY A 5 -18.25 -27.09 3.02
N GLN A 6 -18.61 -25.95 3.54
CA GLN A 6 -17.78 -24.77 3.40
C GLN A 6 -16.62 -24.93 4.39
N SER A 7 -15.50 -25.40 3.87
CA SER A 7 -14.25 -25.34 4.62
C SER A 7 -13.48 -24.13 4.10
N GLY A 8 -13.74 -22.99 4.69
CA GLY A 8 -12.88 -21.82 4.52
C GLY A 8 -11.49 -22.08 5.11
N LEU A 9 -10.48 -21.44 4.58
CA LEU A 9 -9.14 -21.39 5.13
C LEU A 9 -8.96 -20.06 5.86
N THR A 10 -8.66 -20.13 7.15
CA THR A 10 -8.30 -18.96 7.95
C THR A 10 -6.80 -18.94 8.18
N LEU A 11 -6.19 -17.79 7.99
CA LEU A 11 -4.76 -17.55 8.16
C LEU A 11 -4.55 -16.32 9.04
N ASP A 12 -3.86 -16.49 10.16
CA ASP A 12 -3.35 -15.38 10.96
C ASP A 12 -1.88 -15.17 10.58
N LEU A 13 -1.56 -13.97 10.11
CA LEU A 13 -0.23 -13.61 9.67
C LEU A 13 0.37 -12.59 10.64
N GLU A 14 1.58 -12.85 11.08
CA GLU A 14 2.38 -11.90 11.85
C GLU A 14 3.63 -11.53 11.04
N ALA A 15 3.85 -10.25 10.81
CA ALA A 15 4.94 -9.78 9.98
C ALA A 15 5.77 -8.70 10.67
N LYS A 16 7.08 -8.83 10.59
CA LYS A 16 8.04 -7.79 10.89
C LYS A 16 9.10 -7.80 9.80
N VAL A 17 9.33 -6.66 9.21
CA VAL A 17 10.38 -6.48 8.21
C VAL A 17 11.33 -5.40 8.71
N GLU A 18 12.62 -5.68 8.65
CA GLU A 18 13.67 -4.72 8.92
C GLU A 18 14.75 -4.85 7.86
N ILE A 19 14.90 -3.83 7.03
CA ILE A 19 15.93 -3.75 6.00
C ILE A 19 16.77 -2.53 6.33
N GLY A 20 18.05 -2.74 6.64
CA GLY A 20 18.95 -1.65 6.99
C GLY A 20 19.11 -0.64 5.86
N GLU A 21 19.32 -1.13 4.64
CA GLU A 21 19.43 -0.30 3.46
C GLU A 21 18.92 -1.05 2.21
N LEU A 22 18.17 -0.35 1.37
CA LEU A 22 17.79 -0.77 0.03
C LEU A 22 18.22 0.33 -0.94
N ALA A 23 19.11 0.03 -1.88
CA ALA A 23 19.62 1.01 -2.82
C ALA A 23 19.38 0.60 -4.26
N TYR A 24 19.02 1.58 -5.10
CA TYR A 24 18.92 1.47 -6.53
C TYR A 24 19.91 2.42 -7.21
N PHE A 25 20.64 1.92 -8.21
CA PHE A 25 21.63 2.68 -8.96
C PHE A 25 21.37 2.62 -10.45
N ASP A 26 21.58 3.76 -11.12
CA ASP A 26 21.55 3.91 -12.56
C ASP A 26 22.63 4.93 -12.98
N ASP A 27 23.51 4.55 -13.90
CA ASP A 27 24.60 5.38 -14.41
C ASP A 27 25.45 6.07 -13.33
N GLY A 28 25.73 5.37 -12.23
CA GLY A 28 26.57 5.89 -11.13
C GLY A 28 25.86 6.86 -10.19
N LYS A 29 24.55 7.03 -10.35
CA LYS A 29 23.68 7.77 -9.44
C LYS A 29 22.65 6.81 -8.85
N GLY A 30 22.20 7.08 -7.64
CA GLY A 30 21.23 6.20 -7.02
C GLY A 30 20.41 6.86 -5.94
N ILE A 31 19.45 6.07 -5.44
CA ILE A 31 18.65 6.39 -4.27
C ILE A 31 18.83 5.25 -3.27
N ALA A 32 19.15 5.59 -2.04
CA ALA A 32 19.18 4.66 -0.92
C ALA A 32 18.03 4.95 0.04
N LEU A 33 17.30 3.89 0.40
CA LEU A 33 16.27 3.87 1.43
C LEU A 33 16.87 3.22 2.66
N GLN A 34 17.00 3.95 3.76
CA GLN A 34 17.57 3.46 5.00
C GLN A 34 16.50 3.21 6.06
N GLY A 35 16.68 2.17 6.86
CA GLY A 35 15.78 1.82 7.93
C GLY A 35 14.36 1.51 7.47
N VAL A 36 14.22 0.71 6.38
CA VAL A 36 12.90 0.27 5.90
C VAL A 36 12.32 -0.74 6.89
N ARG A 37 11.16 -0.44 7.45
CA ARG A 37 10.51 -1.26 8.49
C ARG A 37 9.02 -1.48 8.20
N LEU A 38 8.53 -2.66 8.59
CA LEU A 38 7.13 -2.97 8.77
C LEU A 38 6.95 -3.55 10.17
N SER A 39 6.09 -2.97 10.98
CA SER A 39 5.84 -3.37 12.38
C SER A 39 4.46 -2.90 12.84
N SER A 40 4.13 -3.12 14.11
CA SER A 40 3.01 -2.41 14.74
C SER A 40 3.32 -0.93 14.89
N ALA A 41 2.33 -0.06 14.63
CA ALA A 41 2.47 1.39 14.82
C ALA A 41 2.60 1.79 16.29
N ALA A 42 2.02 1.00 17.21
CA ALA A 42 2.06 1.27 18.64
C ALA A 42 3.43 0.99 19.27
N ASP A 43 4.13 -0.01 18.74
CA ASP A 43 5.45 -0.43 19.24
C ASP A 43 6.24 -1.09 18.11
N PRO A 44 7.35 -0.50 17.64
CA PRO A 44 8.17 -1.06 16.57
C PRO A 44 8.80 -2.43 16.90
N ALA A 45 8.80 -2.83 18.17
CA ALA A 45 9.25 -4.17 18.58
C ALA A 45 8.19 -5.25 18.30
N GLN A 46 6.92 -4.86 18.17
CA GLN A 46 5.80 -5.76 17.92
C GLN A 46 5.56 -5.98 16.43
N LEU A 47 4.97 -7.14 16.12
CA LEU A 47 4.64 -7.54 14.76
C LEU A 47 3.38 -6.82 14.26
N ALA A 48 3.33 -6.51 12.98
CA ALA A 48 2.08 -6.23 12.28
C ALA A 48 1.29 -7.53 12.16
N LYS A 49 -0.01 -7.48 12.43
CA LYS A 49 -0.88 -8.66 12.49
C LYS A 49 -2.05 -8.51 11.52
N TYR A 50 -2.31 -9.57 10.78
CA TYR A 50 -3.35 -9.63 9.78
C TYR A 50 -4.11 -10.95 9.88
N HIS A 51 -5.42 -10.86 9.69
CA HIS A 51 -6.32 -11.98 9.60
C HIS A 51 -6.86 -12.09 8.18
N LEU A 52 -6.76 -13.28 7.58
CA LEU A 52 -7.25 -13.58 6.24
C LEU A 52 -8.20 -14.76 6.29
N GLU A 53 -9.32 -14.64 5.59
CA GLU A 53 -10.26 -15.73 5.38
C GLU A 53 -10.43 -15.98 3.88
N LEU A 54 -10.26 -17.22 3.45
CA LEU A 54 -10.39 -17.65 2.08
C LEU A 54 -11.51 -18.67 1.97
N ASP A 55 -12.56 -18.37 1.20
CA ASP A 55 -13.70 -19.23 0.97
C ASP A 55 -13.89 -19.54 -0.52
N ILE A 56 -14.32 -20.77 -0.79
CA ILE A 56 -14.81 -21.18 -2.11
C ILE A 56 -16.33 -21.19 -2.06
N LEU A 57 -16.94 -20.30 -2.81
CA LEU A 57 -18.40 -20.16 -2.88
C LEU A 57 -19.03 -21.26 -3.74
N ALA A 58 -20.36 -21.44 -3.61
CA ALA A 58 -21.09 -22.50 -4.29
C ALA A 58 -20.98 -22.46 -5.82
N ALA A 59 -20.77 -21.29 -6.42
CA ALA A 59 -20.53 -21.09 -7.85
C ALA A 59 -19.09 -21.45 -8.28
N GLY A 60 -18.20 -21.77 -7.34
CA GLY A 60 -16.78 -21.95 -7.58
C GLY A 60 -16.00 -20.63 -7.59
N ASP A 61 -16.64 -19.53 -7.21
CA ASP A 61 -16.01 -18.23 -7.01
C ASP A 61 -15.14 -18.27 -5.73
N LEU A 62 -14.08 -17.50 -5.71
CA LEU A 62 -13.16 -17.40 -4.58
C LEU A 62 -13.38 -16.06 -3.87
N SER A 63 -13.64 -16.12 -2.57
CA SER A 63 -13.75 -14.94 -1.70
C SER A 63 -12.55 -14.90 -0.75
N LEU A 64 -11.84 -13.78 -0.73
CA LEU A 64 -10.79 -13.48 0.23
C LEU A 64 -11.23 -12.25 1.02
N THR A 65 -11.32 -12.38 2.34
CA THR A 65 -11.41 -11.23 3.24
C THR A 65 -10.12 -11.07 4.01
N PHE A 66 -9.77 -9.83 4.31
CA PHE A 66 -8.54 -9.52 5.03
C PHE A 66 -8.78 -8.32 5.95
N LYS A 67 -8.13 -8.33 7.11
CA LYS A 67 -8.14 -7.21 8.04
C LYS A 67 -6.85 -7.18 8.86
N SER A 68 -6.45 -5.99 9.26
CA SER A 68 -5.45 -5.81 10.31
C SER A 68 -6.05 -6.18 11.68
N GLU A 69 -5.26 -6.75 12.57
CA GLU A 69 -5.60 -6.94 13.99
C GLU A 69 -4.98 -5.86 14.88
N ASN A 70 -4.05 -5.09 14.33
CA ASN A 70 -3.47 -3.90 14.93
C ASN A 70 -3.12 -2.88 13.85
N VAL A 71 -3.01 -1.62 14.25
CA VAL A 71 -2.50 -0.58 13.33
C VAL A 71 -1.06 -0.93 12.98
N SER A 72 -0.81 -1.07 11.69
CA SER A 72 0.51 -1.38 11.14
C SER A 72 1.22 -0.10 10.73
N ARG A 73 2.55 -0.09 10.83
CA ARG A 73 3.40 0.99 10.33
C ARG A 73 4.37 0.46 9.29
N PHE A 74 4.35 1.07 8.11
CA PHE A 74 5.45 1.00 7.17
C PHE A 74 6.25 2.29 7.25
N GLU A 75 7.57 2.19 7.41
CA GLU A 75 8.46 3.33 7.59
C GLU A 75 9.71 3.19 6.74
N ILE A 76 10.14 4.29 6.15
CA ILE A 76 11.47 4.51 5.59
C ILE A 76 12.08 5.63 6.42
N GLU A 77 13.07 5.32 7.24
CA GLU A 77 13.63 6.28 8.18
C GLU A 77 14.33 7.43 7.48
N GLU A 78 15.02 7.12 6.37
CA GLU A 78 15.74 8.12 5.59
C GLU A 78 15.85 7.74 4.10
N ILE A 79 15.68 8.73 3.24
CA ILE A 79 15.87 8.63 1.79
C ILE A 79 17.04 9.52 1.43
N ARG A 80 18.04 8.97 0.72
CA ARG A 80 19.26 9.67 0.31
C ARG A 80 19.53 9.53 -1.16
N PHE A 81 20.10 10.55 -1.78
CA PHE A 81 20.78 10.40 -3.05
C PHE A 81 22.20 9.88 -2.82
N VAL A 82 22.65 8.95 -3.64
CA VAL A 82 23.96 8.31 -3.53
C VAL A 82 24.65 8.30 -4.87
N ASP A 83 25.97 8.59 -4.86
CA ASP A 83 26.76 8.72 -6.08
C ASP A 83 27.60 7.46 -6.43
N THR A 84 27.64 6.45 -5.56
CA THR A 84 28.47 5.26 -5.77
C THR A 84 27.80 4.02 -5.19
N PRO A 85 27.76 2.89 -5.92
CA PRO A 85 27.34 1.62 -5.36
C PRO A 85 28.42 1.14 -4.36
N GLY A 86 28.12 1.16 -3.11
CA GLY A 86 28.98 0.58 -2.09
C GLY A 86 29.23 1.49 -0.91
N LEU A 87 28.34 1.47 0.03
CA LEU A 87 28.60 0.67 1.21
C LEU A 87 29.15 1.36 2.43
N THR A 88 29.51 2.57 2.36
CA THR A 88 29.60 3.37 3.58
C THR A 88 28.45 4.34 3.55
N PRO A 89 27.65 4.45 4.62
CA PRO A 89 26.70 5.55 4.72
C PRO A 89 27.50 6.82 4.50
N ILE A 90 27.37 7.41 3.33
CA ILE A 90 28.04 8.68 3.07
C ILE A 90 27.25 9.68 3.89
N THR A 91 27.76 9.97 5.08
CA THR A 91 27.18 10.96 6.02
C THR A 91 27.14 12.36 5.42
N SER A 92 27.71 12.56 4.23
CA SER A 92 27.75 13.82 3.49
C SER A 92 26.68 13.93 2.40
N ASP A 93 25.99 12.84 2.02
CA ASP A 93 24.98 12.92 0.99
C ASP A 93 23.68 13.54 1.53
N PRO A 94 23.06 14.41 0.74
CA PRO A 94 21.86 15.10 1.20
C PRO A 94 20.73 14.09 1.43
N SER A 95 20.24 14.06 2.66
CA SER A 95 18.99 13.39 2.99
C SER A 95 17.83 14.23 2.50
N ILE A 96 16.89 13.60 1.82
CA ILE A 96 15.61 14.24 1.50
C ILE A 96 14.55 13.99 2.57
N GLY A 97 14.89 13.21 3.61
CA GLY A 97 14.01 12.91 4.74
C GLY A 97 13.51 11.48 4.76
N GLY A 98 12.61 11.20 5.70
CA GLY A 98 11.94 9.92 5.87
C GLY A 98 10.44 10.02 5.67
N ILE A 99 9.81 8.89 5.46
CA ILE A 99 8.34 8.77 5.29
C ILE A 99 7.84 7.59 6.11
N PHE A 100 6.67 7.74 6.70
CA PHE A 100 5.95 6.60 7.27
C PHE A 100 4.47 6.66 6.92
N ILE A 101 3.85 5.50 6.96
CA ILE A 101 2.39 5.35 6.87
C ILE A 101 1.92 4.40 7.96
N ASP A 102 0.99 4.87 8.80
CA ASP A 102 0.22 4.04 9.70
C ASP A 102 -1.10 3.69 9.03
N TYR A 103 -1.55 2.46 9.19
CA TYR A 103 -2.80 2.02 8.59
C TYR A 103 -3.39 0.82 9.34
N ASP A 104 -4.70 0.81 9.37
CA ASP A 104 -5.54 -0.31 9.73
C ASP A 104 -6.37 -0.62 8.49
N ILE A 105 -6.19 -1.80 7.90
CA ILE A 105 -6.81 -2.17 6.63
C ILE A 105 -7.82 -3.29 6.84
N GLU A 106 -8.99 -3.14 6.22
CA GLU A 106 -10.01 -4.16 6.12
C GLU A 106 -10.56 -4.18 4.69
N GLY A 107 -10.81 -5.37 4.15
CA GLY A 107 -11.33 -5.45 2.80
C GLY A 107 -11.65 -6.85 2.33
N SER A 108 -12.10 -6.91 1.10
CA SER A 108 -12.44 -8.16 0.42
C SER A 108 -12.02 -8.14 -1.05
N LEU A 109 -11.70 -9.32 -1.54
CA LEU A 109 -11.47 -9.61 -2.95
C LEU A 109 -12.35 -10.80 -3.35
N LEU A 110 -13.28 -10.58 -4.26
CA LEU A 110 -14.09 -11.64 -4.86
C LEU A 110 -13.57 -11.94 -6.27
N SER A 111 -13.14 -13.18 -6.49
CA SER A 111 -12.71 -13.68 -7.81
C SER A 111 -13.80 -14.54 -8.41
N TYR A 112 -14.29 -14.14 -9.57
CA TYR A 112 -15.34 -14.88 -10.28
C TYR A 112 -14.77 -16.01 -11.12
N ASN A 113 -15.31 -17.21 -10.92
CA ASN A 113 -14.99 -18.35 -11.76
C ASN A 113 -15.60 -18.20 -13.17
N ARG A 114 -14.81 -17.78 -14.13
CA ARG A 114 -15.19 -17.62 -15.54
C ARG A 114 -14.71 -18.77 -16.43
N GLY A 115 -14.10 -19.80 -15.83
CA GLY A 115 -13.45 -20.85 -16.59
C GLY A 115 -12.27 -20.33 -17.41
N ASN A 116 -11.96 -21.03 -18.52
CA ASN A 116 -10.90 -20.62 -19.46
C ASN A 116 -11.43 -19.72 -20.60
N SER A 117 -12.40 -18.88 -20.32
CA SER A 117 -12.97 -18.00 -21.32
C SER A 117 -12.22 -16.68 -21.42
N TYR A 118 -12.13 -16.14 -22.62
CA TYR A 118 -11.67 -14.77 -22.82
C TYR A 118 -12.70 -13.77 -22.30
N ILE A 119 -12.21 -12.74 -21.62
CA ILE A 119 -13.04 -11.80 -20.85
C ILE A 119 -12.80 -10.37 -21.33
N GLY A 120 -13.88 -9.59 -21.31
CA GLY A 120 -13.83 -8.16 -21.58
C GLY A 120 -13.50 -7.78 -23.03
N PRO A 121 -13.43 -6.47 -23.31
CA PRO A 121 -13.23 -5.96 -24.67
C PRO A 121 -11.86 -6.30 -25.27
N ASN A 122 -10.89 -6.61 -24.43
CA ASN A 122 -9.52 -6.94 -24.84
C ASN A 122 -9.27 -8.44 -24.99
N ASN A 123 -10.31 -9.27 -24.88
CA ASN A 123 -10.21 -10.74 -24.92
C ASN A 123 -9.11 -11.28 -23.96
N VAL A 124 -9.14 -10.86 -22.71
CA VAL A 124 -8.14 -11.23 -21.71
C VAL A 124 -8.38 -12.65 -21.23
N LEU A 125 -7.36 -13.51 -21.25
CA LEU A 125 -7.37 -14.78 -20.54
C LEU A 125 -6.93 -14.51 -19.08
N GLY A 126 -7.89 -14.54 -18.16
CA GLY A 126 -7.62 -14.19 -16.77
C GLY A 126 -8.85 -14.26 -15.89
N GLY A 127 -8.86 -13.47 -14.82
CA GLY A 127 -9.95 -13.40 -13.86
C GLY A 127 -10.71 -12.07 -13.89
N VAL A 128 -11.95 -12.13 -13.41
CA VAL A 128 -12.76 -10.95 -13.06
C VAL A 128 -12.80 -10.89 -11.54
N TYR A 129 -12.62 -9.70 -11.00
CA TYR A 129 -12.51 -9.48 -9.57
C TYR A 129 -13.34 -8.28 -9.14
N ASP A 130 -13.95 -8.36 -7.97
CA ASP A 130 -14.41 -7.20 -7.24
C ASP A 130 -13.47 -6.99 -6.05
N LEU A 131 -12.98 -5.78 -5.89
CA LEU A 131 -12.08 -5.39 -4.82
C LEU A 131 -12.72 -4.25 -4.03
N GLU A 132 -12.79 -4.43 -2.72
CA GLU A 132 -13.17 -3.37 -1.79
C GLU A 132 -12.20 -3.38 -0.62
N PHE A 133 -11.71 -2.22 -0.21
CA PHE A 133 -11.00 -2.09 1.04
C PHE A 133 -11.11 -0.69 1.62
N THR A 134 -11.02 -0.63 2.94
CA THR A 134 -10.95 0.60 3.72
C THR A 134 -9.66 0.62 4.52
N ILE A 135 -8.98 1.74 4.52
CA ILE A 135 -7.91 2.07 5.46
C ILE A 135 -8.48 3.05 6.47
N THR A 136 -8.36 2.73 7.75
CA THR A 136 -8.74 3.60 8.87
C THR A 136 -7.54 3.83 9.78
N ASN A 137 -7.69 4.73 10.75
CA ASN A 137 -6.62 5.10 11.68
C ASN A 137 -5.33 5.49 10.96
N GLY A 138 -5.46 5.94 9.71
CA GLY A 138 -4.35 6.23 8.85
C GLY A 138 -3.60 7.49 9.28
N LYS A 139 -2.27 7.43 9.14
CA LYS A 139 -1.39 8.60 9.22
C LYS A 139 -0.36 8.51 8.11
N LEU A 140 -0.06 9.61 7.50
CA LEU A 140 1.06 9.73 6.56
C LEU A 140 1.97 10.84 7.04
N GLY A 141 3.18 10.51 7.42
CA GLY A 141 4.18 11.46 7.89
C GLY A 141 5.36 11.57 6.92
N TYR A 142 5.81 12.79 6.71
CA TYR A 142 7.09 13.09 6.07
C TYR A 142 7.96 13.90 7.02
N ARG A 143 9.19 13.45 7.23
CA ARG A 143 10.10 14.02 8.22
C ARG A 143 11.43 14.43 7.57
N THR A 144 11.89 15.64 7.84
CA THR A 144 13.21 16.12 7.41
C THR A 144 13.75 17.15 8.39
N ASN A 145 15.04 17.07 8.72
CA ASN A 145 15.75 18.03 9.59
C ASN A 145 15.05 18.32 10.92
N GLY A 146 14.44 17.30 11.55
CA GLY A 146 13.71 17.46 12.80
C GLY A 146 12.33 18.07 12.69
N ASN A 147 11.89 18.42 11.49
CA ASN A 147 10.53 18.85 11.21
C ASN A 147 9.71 17.67 10.67
N GLU A 148 8.42 17.67 10.97
CA GLU A 148 7.48 16.67 10.46
C GLU A 148 6.22 17.33 9.91
N PHE A 149 5.81 16.89 8.73
CA PHE A 149 4.49 17.12 8.16
C PHE A 149 3.68 15.84 8.33
N LEU A 150 2.47 15.93 8.86
CA LEU A 150 1.62 14.80 9.19
C LEU A 150 0.21 15.00 8.63
N LEU A 151 -0.25 14.05 7.83
CA LEU A 151 -1.66 13.84 7.55
C LEU A 151 -2.19 12.88 8.63
N ASP A 152 -3.10 13.39 9.48
CA ASP A 152 -3.58 12.73 10.68
C ASP A 152 -5.07 12.39 10.54
N GLY A 153 -5.49 11.22 11.03
CA GLY A 153 -6.87 10.75 10.88
C GLY A 153 -7.24 10.48 9.42
N MET A 154 -6.35 9.81 8.70
CA MET A 154 -6.58 9.47 7.30
C MET A 154 -7.51 8.26 7.19
N THR A 155 -8.54 8.37 6.34
CA THR A 155 -9.39 7.27 5.89
C THR A 155 -9.33 7.19 4.37
N LEU A 156 -9.16 5.99 3.84
CA LEU A 156 -9.17 5.74 2.41
C LEU A 156 -10.11 4.57 2.13
N ASP A 157 -11.19 4.84 1.41
CA ASP A 157 -12.11 3.82 0.91
C ASP A 157 -11.86 3.61 -0.58
N VAL A 158 -11.69 2.36 -0.98
CA VAL A 158 -11.45 1.98 -2.38
C VAL A 158 -12.39 0.85 -2.76
N SER A 159 -13.06 1.00 -3.90
CA SER A 159 -13.81 -0.08 -4.52
C SER A 159 -13.58 -0.14 -6.02
N SER A 160 -13.52 -1.33 -6.56
CA SER A 160 -13.46 -1.57 -8.01
C SER A 160 -14.27 -2.82 -8.34
N LEU A 161 -15.34 -2.64 -9.10
CA LEU A 161 -16.22 -3.73 -9.51
C LEU A 161 -15.91 -4.16 -10.93
N GLY A 162 -15.75 -5.48 -11.14
CA GLY A 162 -15.49 -6.05 -12.45
C GLY A 162 -14.08 -5.78 -12.96
N MET A 163 -13.11 -5.63 -12.09
CA MET A 163 -11.69 -5.54 -12.45
C MET A 163 -11.28 -6.79 -13.23
N ILE A 164 -10.59 -6.61 -14.35
CA ILE A 164 -10.09 -7.71 -15.19
C ILE A 164 -8.56 -7.72 -15.10
N PHE A 165 -8.01 -8.86 -14.72
CA PHE A 165 -6.56 -9.07 -14.71
C PHE A 165 -6.20 -10.35 -15.46
N GLY A 166 -5.26 -10.27 -16.38
CA GLY A 166 -4.80 -11.43 -17.14
C GLY A 166 -3.94 -11.08 -18.34
N VAL A 167 -3.94 -11.97 -19.33
CA VAL A 167 -3.08 -11.85 -20.52
C VAL A 167 -3.94 -11.77 -21.77
N THR A 168 -3.65 -10.80 -22.63
CA THR A 168 -4.31 -10.67 -23.95
C THR A 168 -3.81 -11.74 -24.94
N PRO A 169 -4.52 -12.01 -26.05
CA PRO A 169 -4.03 -12.91 -27.10
C PRO A 169 -2.68 -12.48 -27.72
N ALA A 170 -2.31 -11.22 -27.59
CA ALA A 170 -1.01 -10.70 -28.01
C ALA A 170 0.12 -10.93 -27.01
N GLY A 171 -0.18 -11.58 -25.85
CA GLY A 171 0.80 -11.82 -24.79
C GLY A 171 1.07 -10.60 -23.91
N GLU A 172 0.20 -9.60 -23.93
CA GLU A 172 0.31 -8.41 -23.09
C GLU A 172 -0.39 -8.66 -21.74
N LEU A 173 0.23 -8.25 -20.64
CA LEU A 173 -0.46 -8.20 -19.34
C LEU A 173 -1.47 -7.05 -19.38
N ASN A 174 -2.72 -7.35 -19.05
CA ASN A 174 -3.80 -6.38 -18.98
C ASN A 174 -4.35 -6.28 -17.56
N LEU A 175 -4.50 -5.06 -17.07
CA LEU A 175 -5.23 -4.72 -15.86
C LEU A 175 -6.25 -3.65 -16.23
N SER A 176 -7.52 -4.02 -16.25
CA SER A 176 -8.62 -3.10 -16.49
C SER A 176 -9.41 -2.91 -15.21
N MET A 177 -9.60 -1.69 -14.78
CA MET A 177 -10.38 -1.29 -13.61
C MET A 177 -11.48 -0.33 -14.07
N PRO A 178 -12.62 -0.87 -14.53
CA PRO A 178 -13.75 -0.08 -14.89
C PRO A 178 -14.42 0.49 -13.72
N ASN A 179 -14.69 1.36 -13.18
CA ASN A 179 -15.37 1.81 -11.95
C ASN A 179 -14.47 1.70 -10.71
N LEU A 180 -13.26 2.21 -10.80
CA LEU A 180 -12.44 2.41 -9.62
C LEU A 180 -12.91 3.68 -8.91
N LEU A 181 -13.54 3.50 -7.75
CA LEU A 181 -13.93 4.58 -6.87
C LEU A 181 -12.94 4.64 -5.71
N ALA A 182 -12.47 5.84 -5.40
CA ALA A 182 -11.63 6.05 -4.22
C ALA A 182 -12.02 7.34 -3.51
N GLU A 183 -12.21 7.27 -2.21
CA GLU A 183 -12.48 8.41 -1.35
C GLU A 183 -11.39 8.50 -0.28
N LEU A 184 -10.68 9.61 -0.27
CA LEU A 184 -9.68 9.93 0.74
C LEU A 184 -10.17 11.06 1.61
N SER A 185 -10.20 10.86 2.92
CA SER A 185 -10.39 11.92 3.90
C SER A 185 -9.20 12.02 4.84
N VAL A 186 -8.88 13.23 5.25
CA VAL A 186 -7.83 13.54 6.24
C VAL A 186 -8.43 14.53 7.23
N GLU A 187 -8.47 14.16 8.50
CA GLU A 187 -9.08 15.00 9.54
C GLU A 187 -8.26 16.23 9.84
N ALA A 188 -6.94 16.09 9.87
CA ALA A 188 -6.05 17.20 10.19
C ALA A 188 -4.72 17.12 9.44
N ILE A 189 -4.29 18.27 8.92
CA ILE A 189 -2.93 18.46 8.39
C ILE A 189 -2.14 19.16 9.49
N ARG A 190 -1.07 18.55 9.97
CA ARG A 190 -0.27 19.06 11.10
C ARG A 190 1.17 19.27 10.69
N PHE A 191 1.83 20.15 11.43
CA PHE A 191 3.26 20.39 11.31
C PHE A 191 3.88 20.46 12.70
N SER A 192 5.04 19.84 12.87
CA SER A 192 5.82 19.92 14.10
C SER A 192 7.29 20.22 13.78
N SER A 193 7.89 21.12 14.55
CA SER A 193 9.34 21.36 14.55
C SER A 193 10.05 20.70 15.74
N ASN A 194 9.32 19.96 16.58
CA ASN A 194 9.88 19.20 17.67
C ASN A 194 10.20 17.77 17.19
N PRO A 195 11.49 17.38 17.15
CA PRO A 195 11.88 16.06 16.64
C PRO A 195 11.36 14.89 17.49
N LEU A 196 10.87 15.16 18.71
CA LEU A 196 10.27 14.16 19.58
C LEU A 196 8.81 13.84 19.17
N ASN A 197 8.16 14.72 18.39
CA ASN A 197 6.78 14.56 17.94
C ASN A 197 6.70 13.71 16.67
N HIS A 198 7.20 12.48 16.70
CA HIS A 198 7.18 11.61 15.54
C HIS A 198 5.87 10.82 15.46
N GLY A 199 5.06 11.11 14.44
CA GLY A 199 3.79 10.42 14.16
C GLY A 199 2.70 10.64 15.23
N VAL A 200 2.81 11.68 16.03
CA VAL A 200 1.87 11.97 17.11
C VAL A 200 1.01 13.19 16.82
N SER A 201 -0.22 13.17 17.32
CA SER A 201 -1.19 14.25 17.14
C SER A 201 -1.07 15.34 18.20
N ASN A 202 -0.36 15.05 19.29
CA ASN A 202 -0.14 15.96 20.40
C ASN A 202 1.37 16.18 20.64
N ASP A 203 1.75 17.38 21.07
CA ASP A 203 3.13 17.64 21.46
C ASP A 203 3.51 16.80 22.70
N VAL A 204 4.54 15.98 22.58
CA VAL A 204 4.98 15.06 23.64
C VAL A 204 5.50 15.79 24.88
N THR A 205 5.88 17.06 24.76
CA THR A 205 6.41 17.87 25.86
C THR A 205 5.30 18.53 26.67
N THR A 206 4.28 19.05 25.99
CA THR A 206 3.19 19.79 26.65
C THR A 206 1.90 18.98 26.78
N GLY A 207 1.72 17.96 25.94
CA GLY A 207 0.47 17.18 25.84
C GLY A 207 -0.62 17.90 25.05
N ASP A 208 -0.36 19.13 24.59
CA ASP A 208 -1.35 19.90 23.83
C ASP A 208 -1.47 19.37 22.38
N PRO A 209 -2.66 19.44 21.77
CA PRO A 209 -2.83 19.09 20.37
C PRO A 209 -1.93 19.94 19.46
N LEU A 210 -1.21 19.31 18.52
CA LEU A 210 -0.49 20.04 17.47
C LEU A 210 -1.48 20.84 16.62
N ALA A 211 -1.09 22.04 16.24
CA ALA A 211 -1.94 22.91 15.42
C ALA A 211 -2.34 22.21 14.11
N SER A 212 -3.64 22.27 13.78
CA SER A 212 -4.15 21.80 12.50
C SER A 212 -4.24 22.96 11.52
N TYR A 213 -3.76 22.74 10.30
CA TYR A 213 -3.83 23.68 9.17
C TYR A 213 -5.06 23.43 8.28
N GLY A 214 -5.91 22.47 8.64
CA GLY A 214 -7.12 22.13 7.93
C GLY A 214 -7.29 20.63 7.72
N SER A 215 -8.28 20.29 6.91
CA SER A 215 -8.62 18.93 6.50
C SER A 215 -8.58 18.82 4.99
N LEU A 216 -8.53 17.59 4.48
CA LEU A 216 -8.57 17.28 3.04
C LEU A 216 -9.64 16.22 2.79
N TRP A 217 -10.38 16.40 1.72
CA TRP A 217 -11.26 15.38 1.18
C TRP A 217 -11.11 15.31 -0.33
N VAL A 218 -10.94 14.11 -0.85
CA VAL A 218 -10.76 13.84 -2.28
C VAL A 218 -11.63 12.65 -2.65
N ASN A 219 -12.44 12.81 -3.69
CA ASN A 219 -13.19 11.73 -4.30
C ASN A 219 -12.69 11.54 -5.73
N MET A 220 -12.41 10.29 -6.10
CA MET A 220 -11.92 9.91 -7.42
C MET A 220 -12.80 8.83 -8.01
N ASP A 221 -13.23 9.04 -9.25
CA ASP A 221 -13.93 8.06 -10.08
C ASP A 221 -13.08 7.87 -11.34
N LEU A 222 -12.49 6.70 -11.46
CA LEU A 222 -11.52 6.39 -12.50
C LEU A 222 -11.96 5.16 -13.31
N ASN A 223 -11.76 5.24 -14.61
CA ASN A 223 -11.84 4.10 -15.51
C ASN A 223 -10.48 3.91 -16.17
N THR A 224 -9.81 2.83 -15.84
CA THR A 224 -8.40 2.62 -16.21
C THR A 224 -8.21 1.28 -16.93
N ASP A 225 -7.47 1.30 -18.04
CA ASP A 225 -7.01 0.11 -18.77
C ASP A 225 -5.48 0.20 -18.95
N LEU A 226 -4.75 -0.55 -18.13
CA LEU A 226 -3.29 -0.60 -18.16
C LEU A 226 -2.84 -1.85 -18.92
N ARG A 227 -1.98 -1.69 -19.92
CA ARG A 227 -1.35 -2.79 -20.66
C ARG A 227 0.15 -2.70 -20.55
N ILE A 228 0.74 -3.81 -20.18
CA ILE A 228 2.19 -3.95 -20.10
C ILE A 228 2.61 -4.94 -21.18
N LYS A 229 3.43 -4.47 -22.12
CA LYS A 229 4.02 -5.31 -23.17
C LYS A 229 5.41 -5.75 -22.75
N ALA A 230 5.76 -6.97 -23.11
CA ALA A 230 7.17 -7.36 -23.08
C ALA A 230 7.94 -6.43 -24.02
N GLY A 231 8.99 -5.81 -23.52
CA GLY A 231 9.92 -5.04 -24.32
C GLY A 231 10.60 -5.92 -25.37
N GLY A 232 11.07 -5.30 -26.46
CA GLY A 232 11.99 -5.95 -27.40
C GLY A 232 13.34 -6.28 -26.74
N ALA A 233 14.38 -6.54 -27.53
CA ALA A 233 15.71 -6.93 -27.05
C ALA A 233 16.34 -5.97 -26.00
N ASP A 234 15.80 -4.76 -25.87
CA ASP A 234 16.31 -3.69 -25.02
C ASP A 234 15.43 -3.40 -23.77
N GLY A 235 14.51 -4.28 -23.39
CA GLY A 235 13.72 -4.15 -22.16
C GLY A 235 12.25 -3.71 -22.35
N LEU A 236 11.59 -3.40 -21.24
CA LEU A 236 10.20 -2.95 -21.18
C LEU A 236 10.03 -1.56 -21.81
N THR A 237 9.33 -1.48 -22.92
CA THR A 237 8.85 -0.20 -23.43
C THR A 237 7.50 0.10 -22.77
N GLY A 238 7.52 0.94 -21.73
CA GLY A 238 6.31 1.56 -21.23
C GLY A 238 5.69 2.48 -22.30
N MET A 239 4.37 2.43 -22.40
CA MET A 239 3.61 3.45 -23.14
C MET A 239 2.98 4.40 -22.15
#